data_6345280d33b5b8ac0f94d745673e312e
#
_entry.id   6345280d33b5b8ac0f94d745673e312e
#
_cell.length_a   1.000
_cell.length_b   1.000
_cell.length_c   1.000
_cell.angle_alpha   90.00
_cell.angle_beta   90.00
_cell.angle_gamma   90.00
#
_symmetry.space_group_name_H-M   'P 1'
#
loop_
_entity.id
_entity.type
_entity.pdbx_description
1 polymer ?
#
loop_
_entity_poly.entity_id
_entity_poly.type
_entity_poly.pdbx_seq_one_letter_code
_entity_poly.pdbx_strand_id
1 'polypeptide(L)'
;TAKDAGDPNAESVNGHLLSQAEKRQRQALIRNIKEKGYEQVMEEVAYTWFNRFAALRFMEVNGYLPSHIRVFTNDAGEFKPQILAEAIHLELDGLDMNKVYELESANKSEELFKYLLIVQCNALNSILPGMFQRIEDYTELLLPDCLPREGSVIEQMVTTIPENDWTNQVQIIGWLYQYYNT
;
A
#
# COMPACT_ATOMS: atom_id res chain seq x y z
N THR A 1 15.84 -0.72 13.27
CA THR A 1 14.38 -0.86 13.46
C THR A 1 13.76 0.50 13.75
N ALA A 2 12.45 0.67 13.52
CA ALA A 2 11.74 1.91 13.87
C ALA A 2 11.85 2.24 15.37
N LYS A 3 12.07 1.26 16.20
CA LYS A 3 12.24 1.40 17.65
C LYS A 3 13.61 1.98 18.03
N ASP A 4 14.64 1.66 17.26
CA ASP A 4 16.01 2.20 17.40
C ASP A 4 16.31 3.05 16.17
N ALA A 5 15.66 4.21 16.08
CA ALA A 5 15.69 5.04 14.89
C ALA A 5 17.09 5.62 14.56
N GLY A 6 18.02 5.57 15.50
CA GLY A 6 19.39 6.08 15.31
C GLY A 6 19.42 7.59 14.99
N ASP A 7 20.41 8.02 14.23
CA ASP A 7 20.55 9.42 13.83
C ASP A 7 19.45 9.81 12.83
N PRO A 8 18.64 10.85 13.12
CA PRO A 8 17.62 11.37 12.20
C PRO A 8 18.16 11.82 10.85
N ASN A 9 19.44 12.21 10.80
CA ASN A 9 20.11 12.73 9.61
C ASN A 9 20.95 11.68 8.88
N ALA A 10 20.82 10.39 9.24
CA ALA A 10 21.57 9.34 8.59
C ALA A 10 21.37 9.35 7.08
N GLU A 11 22.47 9.21 6.34
CA GLU A 11 22.48 9.13 4.87
C GLU A 11 22.05 7.75 4.37
N SER A 12 22.24 6.73 5.20
CA SER A 12 21.90 5.33 4.85
C SER A 12 21.37 4.56 6.05
N VAL A 13 20.57 3.54 5.78
CA VAL A 13 20.05 2.59 6.79
C VAL A 13 20.28 1.17 6.26
N ASN A 14 20.93 0.33 7.06
CA ASN A 14 21.25 -1.06 6.69
C ASN A 14 21.91 -1.21 5.30
N GLY A 15 22.79 -0.25 4.94
CA GLY A 15 23.48 -0.26 3.65
C GLY A 15 22.67 0.31 2.48
N HIS A 16 21.40 0.64 2.67
CA HIS A 16 20.57 1.33 1.67
C HIS A 16 20.75 2.85 1.80
N LEU A 17 21.19 3.50 0.72
CA LEU A 17 21.31 4.95 0.65
C LEU A 17 19.91 5.58 0.52
N LEU A 18 19.58 6.48 1.44
CA LEU A 18 18.27 7.11 1.47
C LEU A 18 18.16 8.24 0.44
N SER A 19 17.09 8.23 -0.34
CA SER A 19 16.68 9.37 -1.16
C SER A 19 16.26 10.57 -0.29
N GLN A 20 16.14 11.75 -0.88
CA GLN A 20 15.69 12.95 -0.16
C GLN A 20 14.26 12.82 0.38
N ALA A 21 13.39 12.09 -0.32
CA ALA A 21 12.04 11.79 0.14
C ALA A 21 12.07 10.87 1.37
N GLU A 22 12.81 9.77 1.30
CA GLU A 22 12.95 8.81 2.40
C GLU A 22 13.59 9.45 3.64
N LYS A 23 14.55 10.35 3.48
CA LYS A 23 15.12 11.13 4.60
C LYS A 23 14.06 11.96 5.31
N ARG A 24 13.21 12.68 4.55
CA ARG A 24 12.10 13.48 5.12
C ARG A 24 11.07 12.60 5.80
N GLN A 25 10.66 11.51 5.17
CA GLN A 25 9.70 10.55 5.75
C GLN A 25 10.25 9.94 7.04
N ARG A 26 11.53 9.55 7.04
CA ARG A 26 12.20 9.01 8.23
C ARG A 26 12.28 10.03 9.38
N GLN A 27 12.61 11.28 9.08
CA GLN A 27 12.62 12.35 10.11
C GLN A 27 11.21 12.57 10.70
N ALA A 28 10.17 12.55 9.86
CA ALA A 28 8.79 12.64 10.31
C ALA A 28 8.39 11.43 11.19
N LEU A 29 8.78 10.21 10.80
CA LEU A 29 8.57 9.00 11.59
C LEU A 29 9.22 9.10 12.98
N ILE A 30 10.50 9.49 13.05
CA ILE A 30 11.23 9.64 14.30
C ILE A 30 10.56 10.67 15.22
N ARG A 31 10.12 11.80 14.65
CA ARG A 31 9.40 12.84 15.40
C ARG A 31 8.10 12.31 15.98
N ASN A 32 7.27 11.65 15.16
CA ASN A 32 6.00 11.08 15.63
C ASN A 32 6.21 10.01 16.72
N ILE A 33 7.23 9.16 16.57
CA ILE A 33 7.56 8.16 17.61
C ILE A 33 7.96 8.85 18.93
N LYS A 34 8.70 9.94 18.87
CA LYS A 34 9.07 10.71 20.09
C LYS A 34 7.87 11.39 20.74
N GLU A 35 6.90 11.86 19.96
CA GLU A 35 5.72 12.57 20.44
C GLU A 35 4.63 11.63 20.96
N LYS A 36 4.33 10.54 20.24
CA LYS A 36 3.20 9.64 20.50
C LYS A 36 3.62 8.31 21.12
N GLY A 37 4.87 7.92 20.98
CA GLY A 37 5.36 6.58 21.33
C GLY A 37 5.34 5.61 20.15
N TYR A 38 6.23 4.63 20.23
CA TYR A 38 6.42 3.63 19.15
C TYR A 38 5.16 2.80 18.88
N GLU A 39 4.54 2.27 19.93
CA GLU A 39 3.39 1.37 19.80
C GLU A 39 2.22 2.07 19.12
N GLN A 40 1.90 3.29 19.54
CA GLN A 40 0.81 4.06 18.94
C GLN A 40 1.06 4.38 17.47
N VAL A 41 2.26 4.78 17.09
CA VAL A 41 2.59 5.09 15.69
C VAL A 41 2.49 3.83 14.83
N MET A 42 2.98 2.67 15.32
CA MET A 42 2.87 1.40 14.58
C MET A 42 1.43 0.96 14.42
N GLU A 43 0.60 1.12 15.44
CA GLU A 43 -0.83 0.81 15.37
C GLU A 43 -1.56 1.70 14.37
N GLU A 44 -1.34 3.02 14.40
CA GLU A 44 -1.91 3.98 13.44
C GLU A 44 -1.55 3.62 11.99
N VAL A 45 -0.28 3.26 11.73
CA VAL A 45 0.19 2.89 10.39
C VAL A 45 -0.38 1.54 9.94
N ALA A 46 -0.37 0.54 10.81
CA ALA A 46 -0.93 -0.78 10.51
C ALA A 46 -2.43 -0.69 10.20
N TYR A 47 -3.17 0.11 10.97
CA TYR A 47 -4.58 0.36 10.76
C TYR A 47 -4.86 1.06 9.43
N THR A 48 -4.05 2.06 9.08
CA THR A 48 -4.13 2.78 7.81
C THR A 48 -3.97 1.84 6.62
N TRP A 49 -2.97 0.97 6.64
CA TRP A 49 -2.75 0.00 5.56
C TRP A 49 -3.81 -1.09 5.52
N PHE A 50 -4.25 -1.59 6.67
CA PHE A 50 -5.34 -2.56 6.74
C PHE A 50 -6.61 -2.03 6.06
N ASN A 51 -7.01 -0.81 6.37
CA ASN A 51 -8.19 -0.19 5.77
C ASN A 51 -8.06 -0.03 4.26
N ARG A 52 -6.87 0.37 3.77
CA ARG A 52 -6.59 0.47 2.33
C ARG A 52 -6.64 -0.88 1.63
N PHE A 53 -6.06 -1.92 2.24
CA PHE A 53 -6.11 -3.27 1.68
C PHE A 53 -7.54 -3.80 1.62
N ALA A 54 -8.33 -3.62 2.67
CA ALA A 54 -9.72 -4.02 2.70
C ALA A 54 -10.54 -3.27 1.64
N ALA A 55 -10.33 -1.96 1.50
CA ALA A 55 -11.01 -1.16 0.48
C ALA A 55 -10.62 -1.58 -0.94
N LEU A 56 -9.34 -1.79 -1.22
CA LEU A 56 -8.87 -2.27 -2.52
C LEU A 56 -9.43 -3.66 -2.83
N ARG A 57 -9.44 -4.56 -1.85
CA ARG A 57 -10.02 -5.90 -2.02
C ARG A 57 -11.50 -5.84 -2.34
N PHE A 58 -12.25 -5.02 -1.63
CA PHE A 58 -13.67 -4.78 -1.92
C PHE A 58 -13.88 -4.23 -3.33
N MET A 59 -13.08 -3.24 -3.73
CA MET A 59 -13.21 -2.61 -5.05
C MET A 59 -12.85 -3.58 -6.19
N GLU A 60 -11.78 -4.38 -6.05
CA GLU A 60 -11.42 -5.34 -7.10
C GLU A 60 -12.45 -6.45 -7.26
N VAL A 61 -12.98 -7.00 -6.16
CA VAL A 61 -13.99 -8.08 -6.22
C VAL A 61 -15.29 -7.59 -6.87
N ASN A 62 -15.69 -6.35 -6.61
CA ASN A 62 -16.93 -5.77 -7.13
C ASN A 62 -16.75 -5.02 -8.46
N GLY A 63 -15.55 -5.01 -9.04
CA GLY A 63 -15.28 -4.32 -10.31
C GLY A 63 -15.34 -2.79 -10.24
N TYR A 64 -15.08 -2.20 -9.08
CA TYR A 64 -15.15 -0.75 -8.85
C TYR A 64 -13.83 -0.01 -9.09
N LEU A 65 -12.74 -0.73 -9.38
CA LEU A 65 -11.48 -0.10 -9.76
C LEU A 65 -11.62 0.54 -11.16
N PRO A 66 -11.26 1.82 -11.33
CA PRO A 66 -11.39 2.51 -12.62
C PRO A 66 -10.59 1.84 -13.76
N SER A 67 -9.47 1.24 -13.44
CA SER A 67 -8.63 0.50 -14.41
C SER A 67 -9.21 -0.85 -14.81
N HIS A 68 -10.18 -1.38 -14.05
CA HIS A 68 -10.66 -2.76 -14.13
C HIS A 68 -9.56 -3.83 -13.99
N ILE A 69 -8.38 -3.46 -13.48
CA ILE A 69 -7.26 -4.37 -13.23
C ILE A 69 -7.19 -4.66 -11.74
N ARG A 70 -7.20 -5.95 -11.38
CA ARG A 70 -7.18 -6.38 -9.99
C ARG A 70 -5.81 -6.16 -9.35
N VAL A 71 -5.80 -5.69 -8.11
CA VAL A 71 -4.56 -5.32 -7.39
C VAL A 71 -3.91 -6.54 -6.73
N PHE A 72 -4.71 -7.43 -6.15
CA PHE A 72 -4.22 -8.56 -5.35
C PHE A 72 -4.41 -9.92 -6.00
N THR A 73 -5.38 -10.03 -6.90
CA THR A 73 -5.76 -11.30 -7.52
C THR A 73 -5.77 -11.19 -9.04
N ASN A 74 -5.91 -12.33 -9.71
CA ASN A 74 -6.29 -12.42 -11.12
C ASN A 74 -7.82 -12.54 -11.26
N ASP A 75 -8.32 -12.65 -12.48
CA ASP A 75 -9.75 -12.79 -12.78
C ASP A 75 -10.38 -14.09 -12.25
N ALA A 76 -9.56 -15.11 -11.97
CA ALA A 76 -10.01 -16.35 -11.34
C ALA A 76 -10.07 -16.25 -9.80
N GLY A 77 -9.72 -15.09 -9.20
CA GLY A 77 -9.70 -14.88 -7.75
C GLY A 77 -8.48 -15.50 -7.04
N GLU A 78 -7.49 -16.00 -7.81
CA GLU A 78 -6.25 -16.53 -7.24
C GLU A 78 -5.32 -15.39 -6.82
N PHE A 79 -4.53 -15.60 -5.76
CA PHE A 79 -3.49 -14.66 -5.33
C PHE A 79 -2.35 -14.56 -6.36
N LYS A 80 -2.63 -13.84 -7.42
CA LYS A 80 -1.72 -13.51 -8.52
C LYS A 80 -2.03 -12.07 -8.94
N PRO A 81 -1.32 -11.07 -8.37
CA PRO A 81 -1.62 -9.65 -8.62
C PRO A 81 -1.64 -9.31 -10.11
N GLN A 82 -2.82 -9.09 -10.68
CA GLN A 82 -2.99 -8.73 -12.10
C GLN A 82 -2.29 -7.40 -12.39
N ILE A 83 -2.25 -6.49 -11.43
CA ILE A 83 -1.56 -5.20 -11.53
C ILE A 83 -0.06 -5.36 -11.84
N LEU A 84 0.58 -6.44 -11.38
CA LEU A 84 1.97 -6.76 -11.75
C LEU A 84 2.08 -7.30 -13.17
N ALA A 85 1.18 -8.22 -13.54
CA ALA A 85 1.19 -8.81 -14.87
C ALA A 85 0.92 -7.78 -15.98
N GLU A 86 0.10 -6.78 -15.67
CA GLU A 86 -0.30 -5.72 -16.61
C GLU A 86 0.46 -4.39 -16.39
N ALA A 87 1.54 -4.40 -15.60
CA ALA A 87 2.23 -3.18 -15.16
C ALA A 87 2.62 -2.23 -16.31
N ILE A 88 3.09 -2.79 -17.44
CA ILE A 88 3.49 -2.01 -18.62
C ILE A 88 2.32 -1.43 -19.43
N HIS A 89 1.11 -1.90 -19.17
CA HIS A 89 -0.13 -1.45 -19.84
C HIS A 89 -1.04 -0.64 -18.93
N LEU A 90 -0.63 -0.42 -17.67
CA LEU A 90 -1.41 0.34 -16.71
C LEU A 90 -1.52 1.82 -17.09
N GLU A 91 -2.74 2.34 -16.99
CA GLU A 91 -3.03 3.76 -17.06
C GLU A 91 -3.59 4.22 -15.70
N LEU A 92 -2.71 4.75 -14.87
CA LEU A 92 -3.06 5.31 -13.56
C LEU A 92 -2.54 6.74 -13.45
N ASP A 93 -3.33 7.62 -12.84
CA ASP A 93 -2.90 8.98 -12.57
C ASP A 93 -1.68 8.98 -11.63
N GLY A 94 -0.64 9.71 -12.01
CA GLY A 94 0.62 9.78 -11.28
C GLY A 94 1.58 8.60 -11.50
N LEU A 95 1.27 7.66 -12.40
CA LEU A 95 2.17 6.55 -12.74
C LEU A 95 3.34 7.02 -13.62
N ASP A 96 4.57 6.80 -13.15
CA ASP A 96 5.79 7.00 -13.94
C ASP A 96 6.19 5.69 -14.64
N MET A 97 5.95 5.63 -15.95
CA MET A 97 6.26 4.45 -16.76
C MET A 97 7.76 4.17 -16.85
N ASN A 98 8.64 5.19 -16.75
CA ASN A 98 10.08 4.95 -16.75
C ASN A 98 10.48 4.14 -15.51
N LYS A 99 9.90 4.47 -14.36
CA LYS A 99 10.12 3.71 -13.11
C LYS A 99 9.57 2.28 -13.20
N VAL A 100 8.42 2.09 -13.84
CA VAL A 100 7.88 0.75 -14.11
C VAL A 100 8.86 -0.08 -14.93
N TYR A 101 9.33 0.43 -16.07
CA TYR A 101 10.30 -0.26 -16.93
C TYR A 101 11.63 -0.52 -16.23
N GLU A 102 12.12 0.41 -15.42
CA GLU A 102 13.33 0.23 -14.63
C GLU A 102 13.20 -0.93 -13.65
N LEU A 103 12.13 -0.96 -12.86
CA LEU A 103 11.90 -1.99 -11.85
C LEU A 103 11.63 -3.36 -12.48
N GLU A 104 10.88 -3.40 -13.58
CA GLU A 104 10.59 -4.64 -14.30
C GLU A 104 11.86 -5.23 -14.94
N SER A 105 12.63 -4.42 -15.65
CA SER A 105 13.90 -4.86 -16.28
C SER A 105 14.94 -5.31 -15.27
N ALA A 106 14.90 -4.78 -14.06
CA ALA A 106 15.76 -5.19 -12.94
C ALA A 106 15.24 -6.42 -12.18
N ASN A 107 14.10 -7.01 -12.58
CA ASN A 107 13.38 -8.10 -11.89
C ASN A 107 13.06 -7.79 -10.42
N LYS A 108 12.75 -6.54 -10.12
CA LYS A 108 12.40 -6.05 -8.77
C LYS A 108 10.87 -6.06 -8.55
N SER A 109 10.27 -7.24 -8.67
CA SER A 109 8.81 -7.39 -8.62
C SER A 109 8.18 -6.91 -7.30
N GLU A 110 8.86 -7.03 -6.18
CA GLU A 110 8.36 -6.55 -4.88
C GLU A 110 8.36 -5.03 -4.78
N GLU A 111 9.44 -4.40 -5.21
CA GLU A 111 9.52 -2.94 -5.28
C GLU A 111 8.50 -2.39 -6.28
N LEU A 112 8.32 -3.07 -7.42
CA LEU A 112 7.32 -2.72 -8.42
C LEU A 112 5.91 -2.83 -7.85
N PHE A 113 5.57 -3.94 -7.18
CA PHE A 113 4.25 -4.10 -6.56
C PHE A 113 3.96 -3.01 -5.53
N LYS A 114 4.92 -2.73 -4.65
CA LYS A 114 4.82 -1.65 -3.65
C LYS A 114 4.59 -0.29 -4.30
N TYR A 115 5.34 0.01 -5.37
CA TYR A 115 5.18 1.25 -6.12
C TYR A 115 3.78 1.36 -6.76
N LEU A 116 3.34 0.31 -7.47
CA LEU A 116 2.02 0.26 -8.11
C LEU A 116 0.88 0.37 -7.09
N LEU A 117 1.02 -0.28 -5.93
CA LEU A 117 0.05 -0.21 -4.84
C LEU A 117 -0.11 1.22 -4.31
N ILE A 118 1.00 1.94 -4.11
CA ILE A 118 1.00 3.34 -3.65
C ILE A 118 0.36 4.25 -4.70
N VAL A 119 0.72 4.10 -5.97
CA VAL A 119 0.14 4.88 -7.07
C VAL A 119 -1.36 4.61 -7.19
N GLN A 120 -1.79 3.35 -7.09
CA GLN A 120 -3.20 2.97 -7.12
C GLN A 120 -3.98 3.62 -5.97
N CYS A 121 -3.45 3.57 -4.75
CA CYS A 121 -4.07 4.25 -3.61
C CYS A 121 -4.18 5.76 -3.83
N ASN A 122 -3.13 6.39 -4.35
CA ASN A 122 -3.11 7.82 -4.60
C ASN A 122 -4.08 8.23 -5.73
N ALA A 123 -4.21 7.41 -6.77
CA ALA A 123 -5.20 7.63 -7.83
C ALA A 123 -6.64 7.58 -7.31
N LEU A 124 -6.92 6.70 -6.34
CA LEU A 124 -8.25 6.59 -5.71
C LEU A 124 -8.58 7.73 -4.75
N ASN A 125 -7.62 8.58 -4.40
CA ASN A 125 -7.87 9.76 -3.55
C ASN A 125 -8.93 10.69 -4.16
N SER A 126 -8.96 10.85 -5.48
CA SER A 126 -9.94 11.67 -6.18
C SER A 126 -11.38 11.14 -6.06
N ILE A 127 -11.55 9.84 -5.85
CA ILE A 127 -12.86 9.15 -5.77
C ILE A 127 -13.30 8.97 -4.32
N LEU A 128 -12.40 8.57 -3.44
CA LEU A 128 -12.64 8.29 -2.03
C LEU A 128 -11.59 8.98 -1.13
N PRO A 129 -11.60 10.31 -1.04
CA PRO A 129 -10.54 11.07 -0.35
C PRO A 129 -10.45 10.77 1.14
N GLY A 130 -11.56 10.40 1.78
CA GLY A 130 -11.58 10.02 3.19
C GLY A 130 -10.88 8.70 3.48
N MET A 131 -10.82 7.78 2.51
CA MET A 131 -10.24 6.44 2.67
C MET A 131 -8.82 6.33 2.08
N PHE A 132 -8.58 7.03 0.98
CA PHE A 132 -7.32 7.04 0.27
C PHE A 132 -6.66 8.42 0.35
N GLN A 133 -6.40 8.90 1.57
CA GLN A 133 -5.56 10.08 1.73
C GLN A 133 -4.21 9.84 1.07
N ARG A 134 -3.68 10.89 0.43
CA ARG A 134 -2.45 10.78 -0.34
C ARG A 134 -1.29 10.28 0.52
N ILE A 135 -0.59 9.26 0.04
CA ILE A 135 0.57 8.69 0.71
C ILE A 135 1.81 9.45 0.21
N GLU A 136 2.33 10.34 1.04
CA GLU A 136 3.57 11.07 0.81
C GLU A 136 4.39 11.16 2.10
N ASP A 137 4.06 10.32 3.09
CA ASP A 137 4.61 10.40 4.44
C ASP A 137 5.32 9.09 4.86
N TYR A 138 5.67 9.02 6.12
CA TYR A 138 6.39 7.87 6.70
C TYR A 138 5.59 6.56 6.68
N THR A 139 4.30 6.55 6.39
CA THR A 139 3.51 5.31 6.26
C THR A 139 3.99 4.46 5.09
N GLU A 140 4.53 5.11 4.04
CA GLU A 140 5.17 4.44 2.91
C GLU A 140 6.41 3.64 3.33
N LEU A 141 7.25 4.21 4.19
CA LEU A 141 8.48 3.55 4.67
C LEU A 141 8.20 2.26 5.47
N LEU A 142 7.04 2.18 6.10
CA LEU A 142 6.65 1.07 6.95
C LEU A 142 5.86 -0.01 6.21
N LEU A 143 5.59 0.19 4.92
CA LEU A 143 4.97 -0.83 4.09
C LEU A 143 5.97 -1.97 3.84
N PRO A 144 5.62 -3.23 4.17
CA PRO A 144 6.52 -4.36 3.97
C PRO A 144 6.86 -4.61 2.49
N ASP A 145 8.05 -5.13 2.21
CA ASP A 145 8.47 -5.47 0.85
C ASP A 145 7.91 -6.81 0.37
N CYS A 146 7.58 -7.72 1.30
CA CYS A 146 7.14 -9.09 0.99
C CYS A 146 5.65 -9.23 0.61
N LEU A 147 4.95 -8.15 0.30
CA LEU A 147 3.49 -8.15 0.06
C LEU A 147 3.01 -9.09 -1.06
N PRO A 148 3.71 -9.24 -2.21
CA PRO A 148 3.26 -10.15 -3.27
C PRO A 148 3.70 -11.61 -3.06
N ARG A 149 4.34 -11.93 -1.94
CA ARG A 149 4.82 -13.30 -1.64
C ARG A 149 3.77 -14.13 -0.91
N GLU A 150 3.93 -15.45 -1.03
CA GLU A 150 3.24 -16.42 -0.18
C GLU A 150 3.54 -16.16 1.31
N GLY A 151 2.54 -16.32 2.17
CA GLY A 151 2.62 -16.03 3.59
C GLY A 151 2.48 -14.55 3.96
N SER A 152 2.33 -13.64 2.98
CA SER A 152 2.08 -12.23 3.23
C SER A 152 0.69 -11.98 3.83
N VAL A 153 0.52 -10.81 4.45
CA VAL A 153 -0.79 -10.40 4.99
C VAL A 153 -1.85 -10.29 3.89
N ILE A 154 -1.46 -9.92 2.68
CA ILE A 154 -2.38 -9.82 1.53
C ILE A 154 -2.82 -11.21 1.09
N GLU A 155 -1.90 -12.16 0.95
CA GLU A 155 -2.24 -13.53 0.62
C GLU A 155 -3.17 -14.14 1.67
N GLN A 156 -2.88 -13.96 2.94
CA GLN A 156 -3.75 -14.42 4.02
C GLN A 156 -5.15 -13.81 3.94
N MET A 157 -5.28 -12.51 3.66
CA MET A 157 -6.57 -11.86 3.47
C MET A 157 -7.34 -12.46 2.29
N VAL A 158 -6.67 -12.68 1.14
CA VAL A 158 -7.27 -13.24 -0.07
C VAL A 158 -7.73 -14.68 0.14
N THR A 159 -6.92 -15.51 0.79
CA THR A 159 -7.19 -16.94 0.96
C THR A 159 -8.14 -17.24 2.12
N THR A 160 -8.16 -16.40 3.16
CA THR A 160 -8.99 -16.61 4.35
C THR A 160 -10.41 -16.07 4.17
N ILE A 161 -10.58 -14.97 3.43
CA ILE A 161 -11.89 -14.33 3.24
C ILE A 161 -12.35 -14.58 1.79
N PRO A 162 -13.34 -15.45 1.56
CA PRO A 162 -13.87 -15.75 0.23
C PRO A 162 -14.41 -14.50 -0.49
N GLU A 163 -14.34 -14.47 -1.82
CA GLU A 163 -14.85 -13.33 -2.61
C GLU A 163 -16.34 -13.05 -2.37
N ASN A 164 -17.15 -14.09 -2.11
CA ASN A 164 -18.56 -13.92 -1.79
C ASN A 164 -18.82 -13.04 -0.56
N ASP A 165 -17.89 -13.03 0.40
CA ASP A 165 -18.01 -12.21 1.62
C ASP A 165 -17.71 -10.74 1.34
N TRP A 166 -17.08 -10.43 0.21
CA TRP A 166 -16.83 -9.07 -0.26
C TRP A 166 -17.89 -8.57 -1.24
N THR A 167 -18.65 -9.48 -1.87
CA THR A 167 -19.61 -9.14 -2.93
C THR A 167 -20.80 -8.41 -2.36
N ASN A 168 -21.12 -7.22 -2.91
CA ASN A 168 -22.26 -6.39 -2.53
C ASN A 168 -22.31 -5.93 -1.05
N GLN A 169 -21.24 -6.08 -0.32
CA GLN A 169 -21.15 -5.69 1.09
C GLN A 169 -20.77 -4.20 1.24
N VAL A 170 -21.59 -3.29 0.73
CA VAL A 170 -21.37 -1.84 0.78
C VAL A 170 -21.15 -1.33 2.22
N GLN A 171 -21.67 -2.05 3.21
CA GLN A 171 -21.45 -1.75 4.63
C GLN A 171 -19.99 -1.82 5.05
N ILE A 172 -19.17 -2.64 4.40
CA ILE A 172 -17.72 -2.71 4.68
C ILE A 172 -17.08 -1.33 4.46
N ILE A 173 -17.38 -0.68 3.34
CA ILE A 173 -16.89 0.68 3.06
C ILE A 173 -17.41 1.68 4.09
N GLY A 174 -18.68 1.56 4.49
CA GLY A 174 -19.27 2.42 5.54
C GLY A 174 -18.55 2.26 6.88
N TRP A 175 -18.26 1.05 7.30
CA TRP A 175 -17.52 0.77 8.54
C TRP A 175 -16.08 1.27 8.47
N LEU A 176 -15.35 1.03 7.39
CA LEU A 176 -14.01 1.55 7.18
C LEU A 176 -13.99 3.08 7.21
N TYR A 177 -15.03 3.73 6.64
CA TYR A 177 -15.15 5.19 6.64
C TYR A 177 -15.47 5.77 8.02
N GLN A 178 -16.31 5.11 8.82
CA GLN A 178 -16.67 5.56 10.17
C GLN A 178 -15.44 5.60 11.10
N TYR A 179 -14.57 4.61 11.00
CA TYR A 179 -13.36 4.56 11.81
C TYR A 179 -12.32 5.63 11.43
N TYR A 180 -12.42 6.22 10.25
CA TYR A 180 -11.50 7.29 9.81
C TYR A 180 -11.90 8.68 10.36
N ASN A 181 -13.17 8.86 10.75
CA ASN A 181 -13.73 10.15 11.16
C ASN A 181 -13.99 10.24 12.67
N THR A 182 -13.53 9.26 13.44
CA THR A 182 -13.56 9.29 14.91
C THR A 182 -12.17 9.56 15.46
#